data_c64ec7b55a55003760869079a107b734
#
_entry.id   c64ec7b55a55003760869079a107b734
#
_cell.length_a   1.000
_cell.length_b   1.000
_cell.length_c   1.000
_cell.angle_alpha   90.00
_cell.angle_beta   90.00
_cell.angle_gamma   90.00
#
_symmetry.space_group_name_H-M   'P 1'
#
loop_
_entity.id
_entity.type
_entity.pdbx_description
1 polymer ?
#
loop_
_entity_poly.entity_id
_entity_poly.type
_entity_poly.pdbx_seq_one_letter_code
_entity_poly.pdbx_strand_id
1 'polypeptide(L)'
;MQRQHAPYRADVVGSFLRPDAIKQARLKFASGEIDAGQLRAVEDEAIRHVVEQQCACGLHVVTDGEFRRAWWHFDFFDGLQGVERYDSQQGIQFNGVQTKAHGVRVTGKLGFGDHPMLEDFRYLKSISGNAQPKMTIPSPSVLHFRGGR
;
A
#
# COMPACT_ATOMS: atom_id res chain seq x y z
N MET A 1 20.37 -8.01 23.83
CA MET A 1 21.34 -7.37 22.92
C MET A 1 20.88 -5.96 22.65
N GLN A 2 21.60 -4.94 23.11
CA GLN A 2 21.35 -3.56 22.67
C GLN A 2 21.77 -3.46 21.21
N ARG A 3 20.84 -3.07 20.33
CA ARG A 3 21.18 -2.74 18.95
C ARG A 3 22.05 -1.50 18.94
N GLN A 4 23.31 -1.62 18.55
CA GLN A 4 24.28 -0.54 18.49
C GLN A 4 24.14 0.34 17.24
N HIS A 5 23.28 -0.05 16.29
CA HIS A 5 23.08 0.64 15.03
C HIS A 5 21.59 0.89 14.79
N ALA A 6 21.29 2.12 14.36
CA ALA A 6 19.95 2.48 13.92
C ALA A 6 19.43 1.46 12.87
N PRO A 7 18.12 1.19 12.87
CA PRO A 7 17.23 2.14 12.19
C PRO A 7 16.24 2.83 13.12
N TYR A 8 16.66 3.39 14.21
CA TYR A 8 15.66 3.93 15.14
C TYR A 8 15.23 5.36 14.81
N ARG A 9 15.91 6.04 13.90
CA ARG A 9 15.67 7.48 13.65
C ARG A 9 15.66 7.91 12.19
N ALA A 10 16.14 7.07 11.27
CA ALA A 10 16.03 7.28 9.83
C ALA A 10 15.21 6.14 9.26
N ASP A 11 13.90 6.22 9.40
CA ASP A 11 12.96 5.24 8.86
C ASP A 11 11.90 5.97 8.02
N VAL A 12 11.45 5.33 6.95
CA VAL A 12 10.30 5.76 6.17
C VAL A 12 9.08 4.99 6.64
N VAL A 13 7.94 5.67 6.77
CA VAL A 13 6.69 5.02 7.17
C VAL A 13 6.30 3.95 6.16
N GLY A 14 6.26 4.30 4.88
CA GLY A 14 5.94 3.35 3.82
C GLY A 14 5.74 4.00 2.47
N SER A 15 4.92 5.04 2.38
CA SER A 15 4.53 5.63 1.12
C SER A 15 5.49 6.71 0.63
N PHE A 16 5.66 6.75 -0.70
CA PHE A 16 6.36 7.79 -1.43
C PHE A 16 5.43 8.44 -2.46
N LEU A 17 5.85 9.58 -2.99
CA LEU A 17 5.16 10.24 -4.09
C LEU A 17 5.23 9.34 -5.33
N ARG A 18 4.05 8.96 -5.86
CA ARG A 18 3.98 8.12 -7.06
C ARG A 18 4.54 8.83 -8.28
N PRO A 19 5.44 8.18 -9.02
CA PRO A 19 5.92 8.68 -10.31
C PRO A 19 4.79 8.86 -11.32
N ASP A 20 4.97 9.80 -12.25
CA ASP A 20 3.97 10.05 -13.28
C ASP A 20 3.75 8.83 -14.19
N ALA A 21 4.77 8.02 -14.42
CA ALA A 21 4.65 6.76 -15.15
C ALA A 21 3.52 5.87 -14.58
N ILE A 22 3.45 5.70 -13.25
CA ILE A 22 2.38 4.92 -12.62
C ILE A 22 1.02 5.59 -12.80
N LYS A 23 0.95 6.92 -12.64
CA LYS A 23 -0.32 7.66 -12.81
C LYS A 23 -0.87 7.47 -14.23
N GLN A 24 -0.01 7.59 -15.23
CA GLN A 24 -0.39 7.40 -16.65
C GLN A 24 -0.77 5.94 -16.94
N ALA A 25 0.00 4.98 -16.42
CA ALA A 25 -0.32 3.57 -16.59
C ALA A 25 -1.69 3.22 -15.98
N ARG A 26 -2.03 3.77 -14.81
CA ARG A 26 -3.35 3.58 -14.19
C ARG A 26 -4.49 4.18 -15.00
N LEU A 27 -4.29 5.33 -15.63
CA LEU A 27 -5.28 5.91 -16.54
C LEU A 27 -5.49 5.00 -17.76
N LYS A 28 -4.41 4.50 -18.36
CA LYS A 28 -4.48 3.57 -19.50
C LYS A 28 -5.13 2.23 -19.12
N PHE A 29 -4.86 1.73 -17.94
CA PHE A 29 -5.52 0.53 -17.43
C PHE A 29 -7.02 0.76 -17.23
N ALA A 30 -7.39 1.91 -16.67
CA ALA A 30 -8.80 2.25 -16.47
C ALA A 30 -9.57 2.46 -17.78
N SER A 31 -8.89 2.91 -18.85
CA SER A 31 -9.46 3.01 -20.21
C SER A 31 -9.43 1.70 -21.00
N GLY A 32 -8.79 0.64 -20.48
CA GLY A 32 -8.64 -0.63 -21.19
C GLY A 32 -7.54 -0.65 -22.25
N GLU A 33 -6.69 0.38 -22.32
CA GLU A 33 -5.56 0.45 -23.26
C GLU A 33 -4.42 -0.52 -22.92
N ILE A 34 -4.26 -0.83 -21.63
CA ILE A 34 -3.29 -1.81 -21.15
C ILE A 34 -3.96 -2.81 -20.21
N ASP A 35 -3.39 -4.00 -20.11
CA ASP A 35 -3.84 -5.04 -19.20
C ASP A 35 -3.17 -4.95 -17.81
N ALA A 36 -3.63 -5.79 -16.88
CA ALA A 36 -3.11 -5.81 -15.51
C ALA A 36 -1.63 -6.21 -15.44
N GLY A 37 -1.15 -7.06 -16.34
CA GLY A 37 0.25 -7.46 -16.40
C GLY A 37 1.15 -6.29 -16.84
N GLN A 38 0.68 -5.50 -17.80
CA GLN A 38 1.37 -4.31 -18.27
C GLN A 38 1.40 -3.21 -17.18
N LEU A 39 0.30 -3.00 -16.48
CA LEU A 39 0.30 -2.09 -15.32
C LEU A 39 1.29 -2.56 -14.25
N ARG A 40 1.26 -3.86 -13.91
CA ARG A 40 2.17 -4.44 -12.93
C ARG A 40 3.64 -4.26 -13.32
N ALA A 41 3.98 -4.41 -14.60
CA ALA A 41 5.35 -4.20 -15.08
C ALA A 41 5.85 -2.77 -14.84
N VAL A 42 4.99 -1.76 -15.07
CA VAL A 42 5.31 -0.35 -14.78
C VAL A 42 5.48 -0.11 -13.28
N GLU A 43 4.62 -0.71 -12.46
CA GLU A 43 4.72 -0.61 -11.01
C GLU A 43 5.97 -1.32 -10.48
N ASP A 44 6.32 -2.50 -11.00
CA ASP A 44 7.52 -3.25 -10.65
C ASP A 44 8.79 -2.44 -10.92
N GLU A 45 8.88 -1.80 -12.07
CA GLU A 45 10.02 -0.95 -12.43
C GLU A 45 10.15 0.25 -11.50
N ALA A 46 9.06 0.95 -11.23
CA ALA A 46 9.05 2.10 -10.33
C ALA A 46 9.41 1.69 -8.89
N ILE A 47 8.96 0.51 -8.43
CA ILE A 47 9.28 -0.01 -7.11
C ILE A 47 10.77 -0.39 -7.04
N ARG A 48 11.34 -1.01 -8.08
CA ARG A 48 12.77 -1.29 -8.11
C ARG A 48 13.57 -0.01 -7.97
N HIS A 49 13.23 1.00 -8.74
CA HIS A 49 13.91 2.29 -8.69
C HIS A 49 13.83 2.97 -7.31
N VAL A 50 12.66 2.99 -6.66
CA VAL A 50 12.52 3.60 -5.33
C VAL A 50 13.26 2.80 -4.26
N VAL A 51 13.37 1.48 -4.38
CA VAL A 51 14.18 0.65 -3.47
C VAL A 51 15.66 0.95 -3.64
N GLU A 52 16.16 1.08 -4.87
CA GLU A 52 17.53 1.47 -5.16
C GLU A 52 17.87 2.85 -4.57
N GLN A 53 16.96 3.82 -4.72
CA GLN A 53 17.14 5.16 -4.13
C GLN A 53 17.17 5.12 -2.61
N GLN A 54 16.30 4.34 -1.97
CA GLN A 54 16.32 4.15 -0.52
C GLN A 54 17.65 3.57 -0.04
N CYS A 55 18.15 2.54 -0.70
CA CYS A 55 19.46 1.96 -0.41
C CYS A 55 20.61 2.96 -0.63
N ALA A 56 20.59 3.72 -1.72
CA ALA A 56 21.59 4.73 -2.03
C ALA A 56 21.62 5.87 -0.99
N CYS A 57 20.50 6.19 -0.37
CA CYS A 57 20.41 7.12 0.76
C CYS A 57 20.86 6.52 2.10
N GLY A 58 21.28 5.24 2.12
CA GLY A 58 21.76 4.57 3.33
C GLY A 58 20.67 4.00 4.22
N LEU A 59 19.43 3.84 3.73
CA LEU A 59 18.37 3.20 4.48
C LEU A 59 18.63 1.68 4.54
N HIS A 60 18.54 1.12 5.73
CA HIS A 60 18.66 -0.32 5.96
C HIS A 60 17.33 -1.05 5.89
N VAL A 61 16.23 -0.30 5.97
CA VAL A 61 14.86 -0.80 5.82
C VAL A 61 14.23 -0.11 4.63
N VAL A 62 13.68 -0.87 3.70
CA VAL A 62 13.12 -0.36 2.45
C VAL A 62 11.67 -0.76 2.28
N THR A 63 10.91 0.07 1.57
CA THR A 63 9.49 -0.16 1.26
C THR A 63 9.26 -0.11 -0.24
N ASP A 64 8.11 -0.62 -0.70
CA ASP A 64 7.64 -0.51 -2.08
C ASP A 64 7.06 0.88 -2.42
N GLY A 65 7.14 1.84 -1.51
CA GLY A 65 6.55 3.17 -1.66
C GLY A 65 5.03 3.20 -1.66
N GLU A 66 4.38 2.07 -1.40
CA GLU A 66 2.92 1.87 -1.54
C GLU A 66 2.43 2.19 -2.96
N PHE A 67 3.27 1.96 -3.96
CA PHE A 67 3.00 2.37 -5.34
C PHE A 67 1.83 1.62 -5.97
N ARG A 68 1.54 0.39 -5.53
CA ARG A 68 0.40 -0.39 -6.01
C ARG A 68 -0.93 -0.01 -5.34
N ARG A 69 -0.89 0.63 -4.18
CA ARG A 69 -2.10 0.95 -3.40
C ARG A 69 -2.85 2.14 -3.97
N ALA A 70 -4.17 2.08 -3.92
CA ALA A 70 -5.04 3.25 -4.03
C ALA A 70 -5.21 3.90 -2.65
N TRP A 71 -5.44 3.07 -1.63
CA TRP A 71 -5.64 3.48 -0.24
C TRP A 71 -4.78 2.65 0.70
N TRP A 72 -4.13 3.30 1.67
CA TRP A 72 -3.22 2.64 2.62
C TRP A 72 -3.92 1.58 3.50
N HIS A 73 -5.22 1.72 3.77
CA HIS A 73 -6.00 0.84 4.64
C HIS A 73 -7.07 0.04 3.90
N PHE A 74 -7.84 0.64 2.98
CA PHE A 74 -8.91 -0.09 2.29
C PHE A 74 -8.37 -1.24 1.45
N ASP A 75 -7.27 -1.05 0.75
CA ASP A 75 -6.68 -2.10 -0.08
C ASP A 75 -6.24 -3.31 0.77
N PHE A 76 -5.88 -3.09 2.03
CA PHE A 76 -5.62 -4.18 2.97
C PHE A 76 -6.93 -4.83 3.44
N PHE A 77 -7.94 -4.04 3.77
CA PHE A 77 -9.23 -4.58 4.24
C PHE A 77 -9.99 -5.34 3.17
N ASP A 78 -9.90 -4.93 1.91
CA ASP A 78 -10.52 -5.62 0.78
C ASP A 78 -9.95 -7.04 0.55
N GLY A 79 -8.73 -7.29 1.00
CA GLY A 79 -8.10 -8.61 0.97
C GLY A 79 -8.48 -9.53 2.13
N LEU A 80 -9.22 -9.04 3.14
CA LEU A 80 -9.63 -9.85 4.28
C LEU A 80 -10.97 -10.54 4.03
N GLN A 81 -11.07 -11.80 4.45
CA GLN A 81 -12.35 -12.50 4.49
C GLN A 81 -13.23 -11.91 5.60
N GLY A 82 -14.52 -11.83 5.36
CA GLY A 82 -15.50 -11.31 6.31
C GLY A 82 -15.50 -9.79 6.48
N VAL A 83 -14.86 -9.08 5.55
CA VAL A 83 -14.89 -7.60 5.47
C VAL A 83 -15.46 -7.19 4.12
N GLU A 84 -16.34 -6.22 4.11
CA GLU A 84 -16.90 -5.63 2.91
C GLU A 84 -16.70 -4.11 2.91
N ARG A 85 -16.33 -3.56 1.77
CA ARG A 85 -16.35 -2.12 1.52
C ARG A 85 -17.76 -1.69 1.14
N TYR A 86 -18.19 -0.53 1.63
CA TYR A 86 -19.45 0.09 1.22
C TYR A 86 -19.26 1.58 0.94
N ASP A 87 -20.12 2.13 0.08
CA ASP A 87 -20.18 3.56 -0.17
C ASP A 87 -21.07 4.22 0.87
N SER A 88 -20.54 5.19 1.58
CA SER A 88 -21.29 5.99 2.56
C SER A 88 -21.74 7.31 1.92
N GLN A 89 -22.90 7.81 2.32
CA GLN A 89 -23.40 9.09 1.84
C GLN A 89 -22.69 10.30 2.49
N GLN A 90 -21.95 10.10 3.58
CA GLN A 90 -21.24 11.14 4.31
C GLN A 90 -19.73 10.89 4.27
N GLY A 91 -19.00 11.67 3.46
CA GLY A 91 -17.54 11.71 3.45
C GLY A 91 -16.97 12.62 4.53
N ILE A 92 -15.73 12.38 4.91
CA ILE A 92 -14.97 13.31 5.76
C ILE A 92 -14.65 14.53 4.91
N GLN A 93 -15.10 15.71 5.35
CA GLN A 93 -14.84 16.97 4.69
C GLN A 93 -13.49 17.52 5.16
N PHE A 94 -12.51 17.55 4.27
CA PHE A 94 -11.28 18.34 4.48
C PHE A 94 -11.43 19.70 3.79
N ASN A 95 -10.73 20.73 4.27
CA ASN A 95 -10.77 22.08 3.70
C ASN A 95 -10.76 22.07 2.17
N GLY A 96 -11.93 22.28 1.55
CA GLY A 96 -12.11 22.41 0.10
C GLY A 96 -12.12 21.12 -0.72
N VAL A 97 -11.97 19.94 -0.11
CA VAL A 97 -11.99 18.64 -0.81
C VAL A 97 -13.03 17.71 -0.17
N GLN A 98 -14.04 17.35 -0.94
CA GLN A 98 -14.99 16.32 -0.55
C GLN A 98 -14.43 14.95 -0.95
N THR A 99 -14.00 14.15 0.03
CA THR A 99 -13.56 12.78 -0.24
C THR A 99 -14.77 11.88 -0.47
N LYS A 100 -14.67 10.94 -1.42
CA LYS A 100 -15.67 9.87 -1.54
C LYS A 100 -15.75 9.13 -0.21
N ALA A 101 -16.96 9.02 0.32
CA ALA A 101 -17.21 8.35 1.57
C ALA A 101 -17.22 6.85 1.35
N HIS A 102 -16.09 6.20 1.65
CA HIS A 102 -16.03 4.75 1.73
C HIS A 102 -15.92 4.33 3.19
N GLY A 103 -16.65 3.30 3.56
CA GLY A 103 -16.55 2.62 4.85
C GLY A 103 -16.22 1.14 4.65
N VAL A 104 -15.92 0.47 5.74
CA VAL A 104 -15.81 -0.98 5.79
C VAL A 104 -16.72 -1.53 6.89
N ARG A 105 -17.28 -2.70 6.68
CA ARG A 105 -18.07 -3.41 7.68
C ARG A 105 -17.62 -4.85 7.78
N VAL A 106 -17.69 -5.40 8.98
CA VAL A 106 -17.46 -6.82 9.21
C VAL A 106 -18.78 -7.55 9.01
N THR A 107 -18.80 -8.48 8.06
CA THR A 107 -20.01 -9.24 7.68
C THR A 107 -19.92 -10.71 8.08
N GLY A 108 -18.78 -11.15 8.62
CA GLY A 108 -18.57 -12.52 9.04
C GLY A 108 -17.30 -12.70 9.85
N LYS A 109 -16.93 -13.95 10.08
CA LYS A 109 -15.67 -14.27 10.76
C LYS A 109 -14.51 -13.77 9.93
N LEU A 110 -13.63 -12.99 10.56
CA LEU A 110 -12.41 -12.50 9.90
C LEU A 110 -11.48 -13.65 9.55
N GLY A 111 -10.93 -13.61 8.36
CA GLY A 111 -9.93 -14.56 7.88
C GLY A 111 -8.88 -13.86 7.03
N PHE A 112 -7.69 -14.46 7.00
CA PHE A 112 -6.58 -14.05 6.17
C PHE A 112 -6.25 -15.21 5.22
N GLY A 113 -6.56 -15.05 3.95
CA GLY A 113 -6.30 -16.05 2.90
C GLY A 113 -5.21 -15.62 1.95
N ASP A 114 -5.43 -15.81 0.65
CA ASP A 114 -4.54 -15.36 -0.42
C ASP A 114 -4.67 -13.84 -0.61
N HIS A 115 -4.06 -13.11 0.30
CA HIS A 115 -4.11 -11.66 0.29
C HIS A 115 -3.17 -11.10 -0.79
N PRO A 116 -3.62 -10.20 -1.69
CA PRO A 116 -2.81 -9.68 -2.79
C PRO A 116 -1.48 -9.06 -2.35
N MET A 117 -1.45 -8.41 -1.19
CA MET A 117 -0.23 -7.81 -0.64
C MET A 117 0.87 -8.82 -0.29
N LEU A 118 0.56 -10.12 -0.19
CA LEU A 118 1.59 -11.15 -0.02
C LEU A 118 2.50 -11.25 -1.25
N GLU A 119 1.92 -11.20 -2.45
CA GLU A 119 2.68 -11.17 -3.70
C GLU A 119 3.49 -9.88 -3.82
N ASP A 120 2.92 -8.75 -3.45
CA ASP A 120 3.61 -7.47 -3.45
C ASP A 120 4.81 -7.49 -2.50
N PHE A 121 4.65 -8.07 -1.31
CA PHE A 121 5.75 -8.23 -0.37
C PHE A 121 6.81 -9.23 -0.84
N ARG A 122 6.42 -10.34 -1.48
CA ARG A 122 7.37 -11.28 -2.09
C ARG A 122 8.22 -10.60 -3.17
N TYR A 123 7.59 -9.78 -4.01
CA TYR A 123 8.31 -8.98 -4.99
C TYR A 123 9.30 -8.02 -4.32
N LEU A 124 8.86 -7.21 -3.36
CA LEU A 124 9.73 -6.31 -2.60
C LEU A 124 10.92 -7.08 -2.00
N LYS A 125 10.66 -8.22 -1.36
CA LYS A 125 11.71 -9.06 -0.77
C LYS A 125 12.72 -9.56 -1.81
N SER A 126 12.28 -9.87 -3.02
CA SER A 126 13.17 -10.37 -4.08
C SER A 126 14.14 -9.32 -4.62
N ILE A 127 13.80 -8.02 -4.48
CA ILE A 127 14.61 -6.90 -5.01
C ILE A 127 15.33 -6.10 -3.91
N SER A 128 15.11 -6.42 -2.63
CA SER A 128 15.66 -5.64 -1.51
C SER A 128 17.15 -5.88 -1.27
N GLY A 129 17.77 -6.90 -1.88
CA GLY A 129 19.17 -7.24 -1.67
C GLY A 129 19.50 -7.49 -0.19
N ASN A 130 20.42 -6.70 0.35
CA ASN A 130 20.81 -6.77 1.77
C ASN A 130 19.94 -5.91 2.70
N ALA A 131 19.05 -5.09 2.16
CA ALA A 131 18.14 -4.27 2.96
C ALA A 131 16.97 -5.12 3.50
N GLN A 132 16.44 -4.71 4.64
CA GLN A 132 15.28 -5.35 5.25
C GLN A 132 14.00 -4.85 4.57
N PRO A 133 13.21 -5.69 3.89
CA PRO A 133 11.94 -5.27 3.33
C PRO A 133 10.91 -5.00 4.44
N LYS A 134 10.13 -3.94 4.29
CA LYS A 134 9.05 -3.55 5.19
C LYS A 134 7.78 -3.28 4.40
N MET A 135 6.65 -3.79 4.87
CA MET A 135 5.34 -3.43 4.38
C MET A 135 4.50 -2.85 5.53
N THR A 136 3.83 -1.74 5.28
CA THR A 136 2.89 -1.14 6.22
C THR A 136 1.51 -1.72 6.02
N ILE A 137 0.85 -2.04 7.12
CA ILE A 137 -0.54 -2.48 7.17
C ILE A 137 -1.28 -1.67 8.25
N PRO A 138 -2.60 -1.49 8.12
CA PRO A 138 -3.38 -0.82 9.16
C PRO A 138 -3.43 -1.65 10.45
N SER A 139 -3.49 -0.98 11.59
CA SER A 139 -3.74 -1.66 12.86
C SER A 139 -5.19 -2.18 12.92
N PRO A 140 -5.49 -3.20 13.73
CA PRO A 140 -6.85 -3.70 13.91
C PRO A 140 -7.87 -2.62 14.34
N SER A 141 -7.41 -1.62 15.10
CA SER A 141 -8.25 -0.50 15.52
C SER A 141 -8.77 0.34 14.36
N VAL A 142 -8.03 0.40 13.25
CA VAL A 142 -8.47 1.15 12.04
C VAL A 142 -9.69 0.49 11.42
N LEU A 143 -9.77 -0.83 11.40
CA LEU A 143 -10.96 -1.56 10.94
C LEU A 143 -12.19 -1.17 11.78
N HIS A 144 -12.00 -1.05 13.12
CA HIS A 144 -13.07 -0.73 14.03
C HIS A 144 -13.66 0.67 13.77
N PHE A 145 -12.83 1.71 13.69
CA PHE A 145 -13.40 3.06 13.53
C PHE A 145 -13.58 3.53 12.09
N ARG A 146 -13.18 2.76 11.10
CA ARG A 146 -13.56 2.99 9.69
C ARG A 146 -14.90 2.32 9.34
N GLY A 147 -15.43 1.47 10.20
CA GLY A 147 -16.74 0.87 10.06
C GLY A 147 -17.92 1.81 10.35
N GLY A 148 -17.65 3.01 10.85
CA GLY A 148 -18.69 3.94 11.30
C GLY A 148 -19.30 3.55 12.66
N ARG A 149 -20.25 4.35 13.11
CA ARG A 149 -21.09 4.07 14.28
C ARG A 149 -22.43 3.51 13.84
#